data_330340c51986ee8dc67a757787fa018b
#
_entry.id   330340c51986ee8dc67a757787fa018b
#
_cell.length_a   1.000
_cell.length_b   1.000
_cell.length_c   1.000
_cell.angle_alpha   90.00
_cell.angle_beta   90.00
_cell.angle_gamma   90.00
#
_symmetry.space_group_name_H-M   'P 1'
#
loop_
_entity.id
_entity.type
_entity.pdbx_description
1 polymer ?
#
loop_
_entity_poly.entity_id
_entity_poly.type
_entity_poly.pdbx_seq_one_letter_code
_entity_poly.pdbx_strand_id
1 'polypeptide(L)'
;MIPKRVKQFYINVTDKMNEEDYKYVNAIITEEEFELFNKLLKSEQKHSVRIAKYIENSIDNKLVFDEDIINNKDLLIKAALLHDVGKSKKSVNVIEKSIIVILNKLTKGNLRNLKISQKVQCYYNHADYSYELLNKINNDKKLLEIVKNHHRETDDKLINYFKYSDDKN
;
A
#
# COMPACT_ATOMS: atom_id res chain seq x y z
N MET A 1 -14.57 19.64 -12.91
CA MET A 1 -14.31 18.33 -12.25
C MET A 1 -12.87 18.31 -11.75
N ILE A 2 -12.62 18.08 -10.44
CA ILE A 2 -11.25 18.05 -9.88
C ILE A 2 -10.55 16.79 -10.36
N PRO A 3 -9.32 16.87 -10.92
CA PRO A 3 -8.58 15.69 -11.36
C PRO A 3 -8.39 14.68 -10.24
N LYS A 4 -8.51 13.36 -10.53
CA LYS A 4 -8.42 12.28 -9.55
C LYS A 4 -7.18 12.40 -8.65
N ARG A 5 -6.01 12.72 -9.21
CA ARG A 5 -4.74 12.89 -8.46
C ARG A 5 -4.77 14.05 -7.47
N VAL A 6 -5.46 15.15 -7.81
CA VAL A 6 -5.61 16.30 -6.90
C VAL A 6 -6.51 15.93 -5.73
N LYS A 7 -7.58 15.16 -5.98
CA LYS A 7 -8.46 14.65 -4.93
C LYS A 7 -7.69 13.71 -3.99
N GLN A 8 -6.93 12.76 -4.54
CA GLN A 8 -6.09 11.84 -3.74
C GLN A 8 -5.04 12.59 -2.93
N PHE A 9 -4.39 13.61 -3.51
CA PHE A 9 -3.45 14.46 -2.78
C PHE A 9 -4.11 15.12 -1.58
N TYR A 10 -5.27 15.75 -1.78
CA TYR A 10 -6.01 16.42 -0.71
C TYR A 10 -6.41 15.45 0.41
N ILE A 11 -6.96 14.29 0.06
CA ILE A 11 -7.32 13.23 1.02
C ILE A 11 -6.08 12.80 1.82
N ASN A 12 -4.95 12.54 1.15
CA ASN A 12 -3.72 12.09 1.81
C ASN A 12 -3.10 13.11 2.76
N VAL A 13 -3.38 14.40 2.55
CA VAL A 13 -2.90 15.48 3.44
C VAL A 13 -3.84 15.71 4.63
N THR A 14 -5.15 15.57 4.43
CA THR A 14 -6.16 15.95 5.41
C THR A 14 -6.68 14.77 6.25
N ASP A 15 -6.67 13.56 5.70
CA ASP A 15 -7.21 12.38 6.36
C ASP A 15 -6.20 11.81 7.39
N LYS A 16 -6.64 11.63 8.63
CA LYS A 16 -5.78 11.21 9.74
C LYS A 16 -6.30 9.92 10.36
N MET A 17 -5.38 9.13 10.90
CA MET A 17 -5.68 7.99 11.75
C MET A 17 -6.46 8.43 12.98
N ASN A 18 -7.50 7.69 13.34
CA ASN A 18 -8.27 7.85 14.58
C ASN A 18 -8.23 6.57 15.43
N GLU A 19 -8.84 6.60 16.61
CA GLU A 19 -8.84 5.44 17.53
C GLU A 19 -9.53 4.19 16.94
N GLU A 20 -10.58 4.38 16.15
CA GLU A 20 -11.29 3.28 15.49
C GLU A 20 -10.41 2.61 14.44
N ASP A 21 -9.63 3.41 13.69
CA ASP A 21 -8.68 2.87 12.72
C ASP A 21 -7.59 2.02 13.40
N TYR A 22 -7.06 2.46 14.55
CA TYR A 22 -6.09 1.68 15.31
C TYR A 22 -6.68 0.40 15.88
N LYS A 23 -7.93 0.44 16.40
CA LYS A 23 -8.64 -0.76 16.84
C LYS A 23 -8.83 -1.75 15.69
N TYR A 24 -9.23 -1.25 14.52
CA TYR A 24 -9.40 -2.04 13.31
C TYR A 24 -8.08 -2.73 12.91
N VAL A 25 -6.99 -1.98 12.84
CA VAL A 25 -5.67 -2.51 12.50
C VAL A 25 -5.23 -3.59 13.49
N ASN A 26 -5.31 -3.31 14.80
CA ASN A 26 -4.88 -4.24 15.84
C ASN A 26 -5.71 -5.53 15.91
N ALA A 27 -6.94 -5.53 15.38
CA ALA A 27 -7.74 -6.74 15.28
C ALA A 27 -7.31 -7.68 14.14
N ILE A 28 -6.51 -7.21 13.18
CA ILE A 28 -6.18 -7.93 11.94
C ILE A 28 -4.72 -8.37 11.90
N ILE A 29 -3.80 -7.54 12.37
CA ILE A 29 -2.36 -7.80 12.27
C ILE A 29 -1.76 -8.14 13.63
N THR A 30 -0.65 -8.89 13.63
CA THR A 30 0.09 -9.24 14.86
C THR A 30 0.81 -8.03 15.46
N GLU A 31 1.29 -8.17 16.70
CA GLU A 31 2.06 -7.11 17.37
C GLU A 31 3.33 -6.76 16.60
N GLU A 32 4.07 -7.76 16.10
CA GLU A 32 5.28 -7.55 15.30
C GLU A 32 4.98 -6.84 13.97
N GLU A 33 3.88 -7.20 13.32
CA GLU A 33 3.41 -6.54 12.09
C GLU A 33 2.95 -5.10 12.38
N PHE A 34 2.30 -4.88 13.52
CA PHE A 34 1.90 -3.55 13.97
C PHE A 34 3.09 -2.63 14.21
N GLU A 35 4.19 -3.15 14.76
CA GLU A 35 5.43 -2.37 14.90
C GLU A 35 5.94 -1.85 13.55
N LEU A 36 5.87 -2.66 12.50
CA LEU A 36 6.25 -2.23 11.15
C LEU A 36 5.26 -1.20 10.60
N PHE A 37 3.96 -1.46 10.72
CA PHE A 37 2.90 -0.54 10.29
C PHE A 37 3.02 0.83 10.98
N ASN A 38 3.30 0.84 12.29
CA ASN A 38 3.39 2.09 13.06
C ASN A 38 4.61 2.95 12.70
N LYS A 39 5.63 2.40 12.04
CA LYS A 39 6.77 3.17 11.49
C LYS A 39 6.43 3.94 10.21
N LEU A 40 5.29 3.68 9.58
CA LEU A 40 4.80 4.44 8.44
C LEU A 40 4.41 5.87 8.84
N LEU A 41 4.45 6.79 7.89
CA LEU A 41 3.83 8.11 8.07
C LEU A 41 2.33 7.94 8.33
N LYS A 42 1.73 8.84 9.13
CA LYS A 42 0.29 8.77 9.46
C LYS A 42 -0.61 8.80 8.21
N SER A 43 -0.21 9.50 7.17
CA SER A 43 -0.89 9.51 5.87
C SER A 43 -0.82 8.16 5.14
N GLU A 44 0.31 7.45 5.22
CA GLU A 44 0.47 6.11 4.63
C GLU A 44 -0.30 5.07 5.46
N GLN A 45 -0.29 5.16 6.79
CA GLN A 45 -1.12 4.32 7.66
C GLN A 45 -2.60 4.46 7.28
N LYS A 46 -3.09 5.68 7.15
CA LYS A 46 -4.49 5.95 6.80
C LYS A 46 -4.83 5.48 5.38
N HIS A 47 -3.90 5.62 4.43
CA HIS A 47 -4.05 5.06 3.07
C HIS A 47 -4.23 3.54 3.12
N SER A 48 -3.38 2.82 3.85
CA SER A 48 -3.49 1.37 4.03
C SER A 48 -4.84 0.96 4.64
N VAL A 49 -5.32 1.69 5.65
CA VAL A 49 -6.64 1.44 6.26
C VAL A 49 -7.77 1.71 5.26
N ARG A 50 -7.67 2.75 4.41
CA ARG A 50 -8.70 3.00 3.37
C ARG A 50 -8.79 1.85 2.37
N ILE A 51 -7.66 1.33 1.91
CA ILE A 51 -7.63 0.19 0.99
C ILE A 51 -8.25 -1.04 1.67
N ALA A 52 -7.88 -1.35 2.91
CA ALA A 52 -8.42 -2.47 3.68
C ALA A 52 -9.94 -2.37 3.80
N LYS A 53 -10.47 -1.24 4.24
CA LYS A 53 -11.92 -0.98 4.34
C LYS A 53 -12.62 -1.00 2.98
N TYR A 54 -11.96 -0.54 1.90
CA TYR A 54 -12.52 -0.61 0.55
C TYR A 54 -12.68 -2.06 0.09
N ILE A 55 -11.67 -2.91 0.30
CA ILE A 55 -11.73 -4.34 -0.03
C ILE A 55 -12.84 -5.02 0.77
N GLU A 56 -12.86 -4.83 2.09
CA GLU A 56 -13.87 -5.37 2.98
C GLU A 56 -15.28 -4.99 2.53
N ASN A 57 -15.55 -3.70 2.38
CA ASN A 57 -16.87 -3.21 1.95
C ASN A 57 -17.26 -3.69 0.55
N SER A 58 -16.31 -3.81 -0.39
CA SER A 58 -16.60 -4.26 -1.74
C SER A 58 -17.04 -5.73 -1.77
N ILE A 59 -16.45 -6.56 -0.94
CA ILE A 59 -16.81 -7.98 -0.83
C ILE A 59 -18.12 -8.13 -0.04
N ASP A 60 -18.27 -7.47 1.11
CA ASP A 60 -19.43 -7.61 1.98
C ASP A 60 -20.72 -7.09 1.33
N ASN A 61 -20.62 -6.05 0.51
CA ASN A 61 -21.76 -5.53 -0.26
C ASN A 61 -21.97 -6.26 -1.59
N LYS A 62 -21.31 -7.41 -1.80
CA LYS A 62 -21.45 -8.25 -3.00
C LYS A 62 -21.17 -7.49 -4.32
N LEU A 63 -20.20 -6.60 -4.31
CA LEU A 63 -19.74 -5.90 -5.52
C LEU A 63 -18.63 -6.68 -6.25
N VAL A 64 -18.15 -7.77 -5.64
CA VAL A 64 -17.16 -8.70 -6.16
C VAL A 64 -17.82 -10.05 -6.33
N PHE A 65 -17.64 -10.69 -7.49
CA PHE A 65 -18.26 -11.96 -7.86
C PHE A 65 -17.24 -13.10 -8.06
N ASP A 66 -15.95 -12.80 -8.04
CA ASP A 66 -14.90 -13.81 -8.16
C ASP A 66 -14.72 -14.53 -6.81
N GLU A 67 -14.98 -15.83 -6.80
CA GLU A 67 -14.94 -16.65 -5.57
C GLU A 67 -13.54 -16.72 -4.95
N ASP A 68 -12.48 -16.69 -5.77
CA ASP A 68 -11.11 -16.71 -5.25
C ASP A 68 -10.80 -15.43 -4.47
N ILE A 69 -11.26 -14.28 -4.96
CA ILE A 69 -11.14 -13.00 -4.27
C ILE A 69 -11.95 -13.03 -2.96
N ILE A 70 -13.19 -13.52 -3.00
CA ILE A 70 -14.07 -13.59 -1.83
C ILE A 70 -13.47 -14.49 -0.74
N ASN A 71 -12.97 -15.67 -1.12
CA ASN A 71 -12.38 -16.63 -0.21
C ASN A 71 -11.04 -16.17 0.40
N ASN A 72 -10.37 -15.21 -0.23
CA ASN A 72 -9.12 -14.61 0.27
C ASN A 72 -9.32 -13.19 0.86
N LYS A 73 -10.54 -12.83 1.30
CA LYS A 73 -10.88 -11.52 1.85
C LYS A 73 -9.91 -11.09 2.96
N ASP A 74 -9.74 -11.92 3.99
CA ASP A 74 -8.90 -11.59 5.15
C ASP A 74 -7.43 -11.43 4.77
N LEU A 75 -6.94 -12.25 3.84
CA LEU A 75 -5.60 -12.12 3.29
C LEU A 75 -5.40 -10.78 2.56
N LEU A 76 -6.37 -10.38 1.73
CA LEU A 76 -6.32 -9.13 0.98
C LEU A 76 -6.39 -7.91 1.90
N ILE A 77 -7.21 -7.96 2.95
CA ILE A 77 -7.31 -6.92 3.99
C ILE A 77 -5.98 -6.78 4.71
N LYS A 78 -5.39 -7.91 5.13
CA LYS A 78 -4.07 -7.93 5.79
C LYS A 78 -2.97 -7.41 4.87
N ALA A 79 -2.97 -7.82 3.60
CA ALA A 79 -2.07 -7.28 2.58
C ALA A 79 -2.21 -5.76 2.44
N ALA A 80 -3.43 -5.22 2.47
CA ALA A 80 -3.67 -3.78 2.40
C ALA A 80 -3.03 -3.01 3.55
N LEU A 81 -3.05 -3.56 4.76
CA LEU A 81 -2.41 -2.94 5.91
C LEU A 81 -0.88 -2.96 5.84
N LEU A 82 -0.30 -3.97 5.19
CA LEU A 82 1.14 -4.26 5.27
C LEU A 82 1.93 -3.98 3.96
N HIS A 83 1.26 -3.77 2.81
CA HIS A 83 1.94 -3.68 1.50
C HIS A 83 3.04 -2.62 1.43
N ASP A 84 2.86 -1.55 2.15
CA ASP A 84 3.68 -0.33 2.10
C ASP A 84 4.70 -0.19 3.25
N VAL A 85 4.80 -1.16 4.18
CA VAL A 85 5.68 -1.06 5.37
C VAL A 85 7.16 -0.82 5.01
N GLY A 86 7.58 -1.17 3.80
CA GLY A 86 8.90 -0.88 3.27
C GLY A 86 9.22 0.61 3.11
N LYS A 87 8.20 1.47 3.00
CA LYS A 87 8.36 2.94 2.97
C LYS A 87 8.94 3.47 4.26
N SER A 88 8.85 2.73 5.37
CA SER A 88 9.45 3.08 6.66
C SER A 88 10.99 3.12 6.63
N LYS A 89 11.65 2.43 5.68
CA LYS A 89 13.12 2.48 5.53
C LYS A 89 13.62 3.90 5.22
N LYS A 90 12.88 4.66 4.41
CA LYS A 90 13.16 6.08 4.13
C LYS A 90 11.88 6.77 3.71
N SER A 91 11.16 7.32 4.67
CA SER A 91 9.87 7.95 4.44
C SER A 91 9.95 9.11 3.43
N VAL A 92 8.99 9.14 2.53
CA VAL A 92 8.81 10.17 1.51
C VAL A 92 7.47 10.85 1.78
N ASN A 93 7.51 12.12 2.15
CA ASN A 93 6.28 12.87 2.40
C ASN A 93 5.53 13.19 1.09
N VAL A 94 4.30 13.68 1.20
CA VAL A 94 3.41 13.90 0.05
C VAL A 94 4.00 14.91 -0.95
N ILE A 95 4.71 15.93 -0.47
CA ILE A 95 5.36 16.94 -1.32
C ILE A 95 6.54 16.30 -2.07
N GLU A 96 7.39 15.55 -1.37
CA GLU A 96 8.52 14.84 -1.96
C GLU A 96 8.07 13.80 -2.99
N LYS A 97 6.98 13.06 -2.70
CA LYS A 97 6.35 12.13 -3.65
C LYS A 97 5.91 12.87 -4.93
N SER A 98 5.30 14.04 -4.78
CA SER A 98 4.90 14.87 -5.93
C SER A 98 6.10 15.31 -6.77
N ILE A 99 7.20 15.72 -6.11
CA ILE A 99 8.46 16.09 -6.78
C ILE A 99 9.04 14.88 -7.53
N ILE A 100 9.09 13.70 -6.91
CA ILE A 100 9.58 12.47 -7.55
C ILE A 100 8.75 12.15 -8.81
N VAL A 101 7.42 12.27 -8.74
CA VAL A 101 6.55 12.02 -9.90
C VAL A 101 6.82 13.01 -11.04
N ILE A 102 7.01 14.30 -10.73
CA ILE A 102 7.34 15.32 -11.72
C ILE A 102 8.71 15.04 -12.34
N LEU A 103 9.73 14.79 -11.53
CA LEU A 103 11.07 14.47 -12.01
C LEU A 103 11.09 13.19 -12.86
N ASN A 104 10.31 12.17 -12.47
CA ASN A 104 10.19 10.94 -13.27
C ASN A 104 9.58 11.22 -14.65
N LYS A 105 8.59 12.11 -14.73
CA LYS A 105 8.02 12.53 -16.01
C LYS A 105 9.04 13.30 -16.86
N LEU A 106 9.79 14.21 -16.25
CA LEU A 106 10.83 14.98 -16.94
C LEU A 106 11.98 14.11 -17.46
N THR A 107 12.36 13.07 -16.71
CA THR A 107 13.37 12.09 -17.10
C THR A 107 12.84 10.96 -17.97
N LYS A 108 11.59 11.05 -18.45
CA LYS A 108 10.92 10.03 -19.28
C LYS A 108 11.00 8.62 -18.67
N GLY A 109 10.82 8.53 -17.34
CA GLY A 109 10.87 7.25 -16.60
C GLY A 109 12.25 6.81 -16.13
N ASN A 110 13.32 7.53 -16.48
CA ASN A 110 14.70 7.15 -16.13
C ASN A 110 15.13 7.54 -14.71
N LEU A 111 14.30 8.25 -13.93
CA LEU A 111 14.67 8.70 -12.59
C LEU A 111 15.06 7.53 -11.67
N ARG A 112 14.41 6.37 -11.82
CA ARG A 112 14.71 5.14 -11.08
C ARG A 112 16.19 4.71 -11.23
N ASN A 113 16.76 4.90 -12.41
CA ASN A 113 18.12 4.45 -12.75
C ASN A 113 19.21 5.41 -12.24
N LEU A 114 18.84 6.64 -11.89
CA LEU A 114 19.81 7.70 -11.58
C LEU A 114 20.39 7.63 -10.16
N LYS A 115 19.98 6.68 -9.31
CA LYS A 115 20.46 6.48 -7.91
C LYS A 115 20.72 7.78 -7.11
N ILE A 116 20.00 8.86 -7.41
CA ILE A 116 20.27 10.23 -6.93
C ILE A 116 20.05 10.34 -5.41
N SER A 117 19.12 9.57 -4.86
CA SER A 117 18.72 9.73 -3.46
C SER A 117 18.15 8.43 -2.90
N GLN A 118 18.44 8.15 -1.62
CA GLN A 118 17.84 7.03 -0.88
C GLN A 118 16.30 7.11 -0.83
N LYS A 119 15.72 8.32 -0.82
CA LYS A 119 14.27 8.53 -0.88
C LYS A 119 13.68 8.09 -2.21
N VAL A 120 14.34 8.44 -3.32
CA VAL A 120 13.94 8.00 -4.66
C VAL A 120 14.03 6.49 -4.77
N GLN A 121 15.11 5.88 -4.29
CA GLN A 121 15.27 4.42 -4.27
C GLN A 121 14.18 3.75 -3.42
N CYS A 122 13.87 4.30 -2.24
CA CYS A 122 12.80 3.78 -1.39
C CYS A 122 11.42 3.89 -2.09
N TYR A 123 11.14 5.00 -2.73
CA TYR A 123 9.89 5.20 -3.48
C TYR A 123 9.67 4.11 -4.54
N TYR A 124 10.70 3.73 -5.29
CA TYR A 124 10.57 2.72 -6.35
C TYR A 124 10.67 1.28 -5.87
N ASN A 125 11.34 1.02 -4.74
CA ASN A 125 11.63 -0.33 -4.29
C ASN A 125 10.89 -0.70 -2.98
N HIS A 126 9.93 0.14 -2.52
CA HIS A 126 9.24 -0.11 -1.26
C HIS A 126 8.52 -1.47 -1.21
N ALA A 127 8.02 -1.98 -2.33
CA ALA A 127 7.40 -3.30 -2.40
C ALA A 127 8.39 -4.43 -2.06
N ASP A 128 9.58 -4.38 -2.63
CA ASP A 128 10.66 -5.33 -2.31
C ASP A 128 11.10 -5.16 -0.84
N TYR A 129 11.19 -3.93 -0.34
CA TYR A 129 11.52 -3.66 1.06
C TYR A 129 10.42 -4.11 2.04
N SER A 130 9.14 -3.99 1.65
CA SER A 130 8.03 -4.54 2.43
C SER A 130 8.13 -6.06 2.54
N TYR A 131 8.38 -6.72 1.40
CA TYR A 131 8.63 -8.16 1.37
C TYR A 131 9.79 -8.56 2.29
N GLU A 132 10.95 -7.89 2.20
CA GLU A 132 12.11 -8.19 3.04
C GLU A 132 11.84 -8.04 4.54
N LEU A 133 11.07 -7.02 4.93
CA LEU A 133 10.72 -6.79 6.34
C LEU A 133 9.74 -7.85 6.83
N LEU A 134 8.68 -8.12 6.07
CA LEU A 134 7.64 -9.07 6.44
C LEU A 134 8.11 -10.52 6.42
N ASN A 135 8.96 -10.90 5.47
CA ASN A 135 9.50 -12.26 5.38
C ASN A 135 10.33 -12.70 6.60
N LYS A 136 10.71 -11.77 7.47
CA LYS A 136 11.41 -12.07 8.73
C LYS A 136 10.47 -12.48 9.87
N ILE A 137 9.20 -12.05 9.79
CA ILE A 137 8.21 -12.18 10.86
C ILE A 137 6.94 -12.90 10.42
N ASN A 138 6.77 -13.14 9.14
CA ASN A 138 5.56 -13.74 8.57
C ASN A 138 5.94 -14.83 7.56
N ASN A 139 5.31 -16.00 7.69
CA ASN A 139 5.53 -17.15 6.83
C ASN A 139 4.44 -17.37 5.79
N ASP A 140 3.43 -16.50 5.70
CA ASP A 140 2.37 -16.58 4.71
C ASP A 140 2.90 -16.18 3.32
N LYS A 141 3.17 -17.19 2.51
CA LYS A 141 3.73 -17.00 1.16
C LYS A 141 2.81 -16.19 0.24
N LYS A 142 1.49 -16.38 0.34
CA LYS A 142 0.52 -15.63 -0.46
C LYS A 142 0.51 -14.15 -0.10
N LEU A 143 0.51 -13.83 1.19
CA LEU A 143 0.64 -12.46 1.68
C LEU A 143 1.91 -11.80 1.14
N LEU A 144 3.03 -12.48 1.30
CA LEU A 144 4.35 -11.99 0.87
C LEU A 144 4.41 -11.78 -0.66
N GLU A 145 3.75 -12.66 -1.42
CA GLU A 145 3.67 -12.53 -2.87
C GLU A 145 2.83 -11.32 -3.30
N ILE A 146 1.66 -11.10 -2.70
CA ILE A 146 0.83 -9.91 -2.96
C ILE A 146 1.63 -8.65 -2.65
N VAL A 147 2.24 -8.57 -1.47
CA VAL A 147 3.02 -7.41 -1.04
C VAL A 147 4.19 -7.13 -1.99
N LYS A 148 4.92 -8.16 -2.43
CA LYS A 148 6.06 -8.00 -3.32
C LYS A 148 5.67 -7.52 -4.72
N ASN A 149 4.51 -7.97 -5.22
CA ASN A 149 4.15 -7.82 -6.63
C ASN A 149 3.02 -6.80 -6.88
N HIS A 150 2.54 -6.08 -5.86
CA HIS A 150 1.36 -5.20 -5.99
C HIS A 150 1.51 -4.07 -7.02
N HIS A 151 2.73 -3.76 -7.46
CA HIS A 151 2.99 -2.81 -8.56
C HIS A 151 3.40 -3.48 -9.86
N ARG A 152 3.58 -4.81 -9.87
CA ARG A 152 4.03 -5.54 -11.06
C ARG A 152 2.85 -5.96 -11.92
N GLU A 153 3.13 -6.20 -13.19
CA GLU A 153 2.16 -6.85 -14.09
C GLU A 153 2.20 -8.36 -13.85
N THR A 154 1.03 -8.99 -13.74
CA THR A 154 0.87 -10.41 -13.43
C THR A 154 -0.47 -10.91 -13.92
N ASP A 155 -0.59 -12.23 -14.12
CA ASP A 155 -1.87 -12.89 -14.40
C ASP A 155 -2.60 -13.32 -13.11
N ASP A 156 -2.00 -13.13 -11.93
CA ASP A 156 -2.61 -13.47 -10.64
C ASP A 156 -3.79 -12.52 -10.33
N LYS A 157 -4.97 -13.13 -10.13
CA LYS A 157 -6.22 -12.41 -9.89
C LYS A 157 -6.23 -11.65 -8.58
N LEU A 158 -5.64 -12.20 -7.51
CA LEU A 158 -5.60 -11.56 -6.20
C LEU A 158 -4.72 -10.32 -6.24
N ILE A 159 -3.53 -10.42 -6.88
CA ILE A 159 -2.60 -9.31 -7.05
C ILE A 159 -3.23 -8.22 -7.91
N ASN A 160 -3.91 -8.58 -9.00
CA ASN A 160 -4.59 -7.64 -9.89
C ASN A 160 -5.75 -6.93 -9.18
N TYR A 161 -6.54 -7.65 -8.39
CA TYR A 161 -7.62 -7.05 -7.60
C TYR A 161 -7.06 -6.14 -6.49
N PHE A 162 -5.98 -6.55 -5.85
CA PHE A 162 -5.28 -5.74 -4.86
C PHE A 162 -4.78 -4.43 -5.48
N LYS A 163 -4.04 -4.51 -6.59
CA LYS A 163 -3.54 -3.35 -7.36
C LYS A 163 -4.68 -2.40 -7.76
N TYR A 164 -5.79 -2.95 -8.26
CA TYR A 164 -6.98 -2.15 -8.57
C TYR A 164 -7.51 -1.40 -7.33
N SER A 165 -7.55 -2.08 -6.18
CA SER A 165 -8.04 -1.50 -4.91
C SER A 165 -7.11 -0.39 -4.40
N ASP A 166 -5.80 -0.55 -4.51
CA ASP A 166 -4.79 0.46 -4.19
C ASP A 166 -4.91 1.68 -5.11
N ASP A 167 -4.97 1.47 -6.42
CA ASP A 167 -5.11 2.55 -7.41
C ASP A 167 -6.41 3.35 -7.25
N LYS A 168 -7.45 2.77 -6.65
CA LYS A 168 -8.74 3.39 -6.43
C LYS A 168 -8.72 4.37 -5.25
N ASN A 169 -7.91 4.13 -4.23
CA ASN A 169 -7.81 4.83 -2.96
C ASN A 169 -6.57 5.72 -2.86
#